data_2216e3b8cb63d8e1d0c7c8f93fbf4afb
#
_entry.id   2216e3b8cb63d8e1d0c7c8f93fbf4afb
#
_cell.length_a   1.000
_cell.length_b   1.000
_cell.length_c   1.000
_cell.angle_alpha   90.00
_cell.angle_beta   90.00
_cell.angle_gamma   90.00
#
_symmetry.space_group_name_H-M   'P 1'
#
loop_
_entity.id
_entity.type
_entity.pdbx_description
1 polymer ?
#
loop_
_entity_poly.entity_id
_entity_poly.type
_entity_poly.pdbx_seq_one_letter_code
_entity_poly.pdbx_strand_id
1 'polypeptide(L)' 'MGRPATKPARLRNGFYIEVKTQGSGAILVRRDTREQMLLAAEDYARTKDVTIRGEMRDDKWVD' A
#
# COMPACT_ATOMS: atom_id res chain seq x y z
N MET A 1 17.47 -20.37 -20.29
CA MET A 1 17.51 -19.99 -19.59
C MET A 1 16.71 -19.62 -18.95
N GLY A 2 16.49 -19.74 -18.57
CA GLY A 2 15.60 -19.29 -17.89
C GLY A 2 15.92 -18.28 -17.08
N ARG A 3 15.17 -17.61 -16.67
CA ARG A 3 15.48 -16.68 -15.92
C ARG A 3 15.42 -17.10 -14.61
N PRO A 4 16.14 -16.60 -13.83
CA PRO A 4 16.09 -16.93 -12.47
C PRO A 4 14.75 -16.62 -11.93
N ALA A 5 14.40 -17.30 -10.95
CA ALA A 5 13.19 -17.04 -10.28
C ALA A 5 13.18 -15.63 -9.86
N THR A 6 12.14 -14.96 -10.18
CA THR A 6 12.09 -13.65 -9.80
C THR A 6 11.83 -13.55 -8.37
N LYS A 7 12.42 -12.63 -7.76
CA LYS A 7 12.08 -12.33 -6.41
C LYS A 7 10.70 -11.79 -6.35
N PRO A 8 9.98 -12.03 -5.27
CA PRO A 8 8.71 -11.38 -5.09
C PRO A 8 8.89 -9.87 -5.18
N ALA A 9 7.93 -9.22 -5.72
CA ALA A 9 7.99 -7.78 -5.82
C ALA A 9 8.13 -7.20 -4.43
N ARG A 10 9.04 -6.29 -4.29
CA ARG A 10 9.24 -5.62 -3.03
C ARG A 10 8.52 -4.30 -3.02
N LEU A 11 7.91 -3.99 -1.90
CA LEU A 11 7.28 -2.70 -1.75
C LEU A 11 8.35 -1.67 -1.46
N ARG A 12 8.21 -0.52 -2.07
CA ARG A 12 9.14 0.57 -1.82
C ARG A 12 8.85 1.15 -0.45
N ASN A 13 9.87 1.78 0.11
CA ASN A 13 9.67 2.46 1.38
C ASN A 13 8.62 3.55 1.21
N GLY A 14 7.82 3.75 2.23
CA GLY A 14 6.79 4.76 2.20
C GLY A 14 5.65 4.38 3.12
N PHE A 15 4.57 5.13 3.03
CA PHE A 15 3.40 4.90 3.85
C PHE A 15 2.30 4.34 2.96
N TYR A 16 1.68 3.28 3.43
CA TYR A 16 0.75 2.53 2.61
C TYR A 16 -0.63 2.44 3.23
N ILE A 17 -1.62 2.47 2.37
CA ILE A 17 -2.98 2.12 2.74
C ILE A 17 -3.46 1.06 1.76
N GLU A 18 -4.38 0.26 2.21
CA GLU A 18 -4.99 -0.76 1.38
C GLU A 18 -6.39 -0.30 1.04
N VAL A 19 -6.70 -0.21 -0.25
CA VAL A 19 -7.99 0.25 -0.71
C VAL A 19 -8.69 -0.93 -1.35
N LYS A 20 -9.86 -1.25 -0.83
CA LYS A 20 -10.60 -2.39 -1.32
C LYS A 20 -11.76 -1.91 -2.15
N THR A 21 -11.85 -2.40 -3.38
CA THR A 21 -12.93 -2.03 -4.26
C THR A 21 -13.87 -3.20 -4.40
N GLN A 22 -15.13 -2.91 -4.62
CA GLN A 22 -16.11 -3.95 -4.78
C GLN A 22 -15.79 -4.79 -5.99
N GLY A 23 -15.66 -6.08 -5.78
CA GLY A 23 -15.52 -7.01 -6.88
C GLY A 23 -14.15 -7.09 -7.49
N SER A 24 -13.22 -6.28 -7.08
CA SER A 24 -11.90 -6.25 -7.70
C SER A 24 -10.74 -6.55 -6.80
N GLY A 25 -11.00 -6.80 -5.55
CA GLY A 25 -9.88 -7.02 -4.63
C GLY A 25 -9.29 -5.72 -4.14
N ALA A 26 -8.13 -5.80 -3.56
CA ALA A 26 -7.53 -4.66 -2.89
C ALA A 26 -6.26 -4.22 -3.60
N ILE A 27 -5.97 -2.94 -3.53
CA ILE A 27 -4.73 -2.39 -4.04
C ILE A 27 -4.02 -1.63 -2.93
N LEU A 28 -2.72 -1.52 -3.07
CA LEU A 28 -1.94 -0.74 -2.12
C LEU A 28 -1.64 0.61 -2.72
N VAL A 29 -1.84 1.66 -1.95
CA VAL A 29 -1.56 3.01 -2.37
C VAL A 29 -0.44 3.54 -1.51
N ARG A 30 0.59 4.07 -2.15
CA ARG A 30 1.77 4.55 -1.44
C ARG A 30 1.79 6.06 -1.43
N ARG A 31 2.21 6.62 -0.32
CA ARG A 31 2.45 8.05 -0.21
C ARG A 31 3.79 8.27 0.47
N ASP A 32 4.37 9.43 0.25
CA ASP A 32 5.70 9.72 0.77
C ASP A 32 5.70 10.07 2.25
N THR A 33 4.60 10.61 2.75
CA THR A 33 4.53 11.00 4.15
C THR A 33 3.27 10.46 4.76
N ARG A 34 3.31 10.37 6.09
CA ARG A 34 2.14 9.90 6.82
C ARG A 34 0.96 10.85 6.61
N GLU A 35 1.23 12.13 6.57
CA GLU A 35 0.18 13.11 6.37
C GLU A 35 -0.52 12.90 5.05
N GLN A 36 0.26 12.71 4.00
CA GLN A 36 -0.30 12.43 2.69
C GLN A 36 -1.07 11.12 2.68
N MET A 37 -0.55 10.13 3.40
CA MET A 37 -1.23 8.85 3.49
C MET A 37 -2.61 9.01 4.14
N LEU A 38 -2.68 9.77 5.22
CA LEU A 38 -3.94 9.95 5.91
C LEU A 38 -4.94 10.72 5.07
N LEU A 39 -4.47 11.72 4.33
CA LEU A 39 -5.35 12.44 3.42
C LEU A 39 -5.89 11.53 2.32
N ALA A 40 -5.03 10.69 1.77
CA ALA A 40 -5.47 9.74 0.76
C ALA A 40 -6.48 8.77 1.34
N ALA A 41 -6.23 8.31 2.57
CA ALA A 41 -7.15 7.40 3.21
C ALA A 41 -8.53 8.01 3.37
N GLU A 42 -8.58 9.27 3.75
CA GLU A 42 -9.86 9.96 3.88
C GLU A 42 -10.59 10.04 2.56
N ASP A 43 -9.86 10.37 1.50
CA ASP A 43 -10.47 10.49 0.19
C ASP A 43 -11.03 9.16 -0.29
N TYR A 44 -10.25 8.11 -0.18
CA TYR A 44 -10.71 6.80 -0.63
C TYR A 44 -11.84 6.27 0.24
N ALA A 45 -11.81 6.58 1.52
CA ALA A 45 -12.81 6.04 2.44
C ALA A 45 -14.22 6.52 2.12
N ARG A 46 -14.33 7.57 1.33
CA ARG A 46 -15.65 8.07 0.96
C ARG A 46 -16.41 7.10 0.09
N THR A 47 -15.70 6.33 -0.73
CA THR A 47 -16.35 5.43 -1.66
C THR A 47 -15.84 4.00 -1.58
N LYS A 48 -14.77 3.75 -0.82
CA LYS A 48 -14.15 2.44 -0.77
C LYS A 48 -13.77 2.10 0.66
N ASP A 49 -13.49 0.84 0.89
CA ASP A 49 -12.99 0.41 2.19
C ASP A 49 -11.50 0.63 2.25
N VAL A 50 -11.04 1.28 3.28
CA VAL A 50 -9.63 1.61 3.42
C VAL A 50 -9.09 1.05 4.72
N THR A 51 -7.94 0.40 4.63
CA THR A 51 -7.23 -0.08 5.80
C THR A 51 -5.85 0.56 5.80
N ILE A 52 -5.48 1.19 6.90
CA ILE A 52 -4.16 1.80 7.01
C ILE A 52 -3.17 0.70 7.33
N ARG A 53 -2.19 0.51 6.43
CA ARG A 53 -1.19 -0.53 6.64
C ARG A 53 0.01 -0.03 7.43
N GLY A 54 0.32 1.24 7.31
CA GLY A 54 1.43 1.81 8.01
C GLY A 54 2.62 2.07 7.12
N GLU A 55 3.80 2.13 7.72
CA GLU A 55 5.02 2.44 7.00
C GLU A 55 5.76 1.17 6.62
N MET A 56 6.24 1.15 5.39
CA MET A 56 7.12 0.08 4.91
C MET A 56 8.54 0.62 4.90
N ARG A 57 9.44 -0.07 5.57
CA ARG A 57 10.83 0.31 5.60
C ARG A 57 11.67 -0.94 5.51
N ASP A 58 12.58 -0.99 4.54
CA ASP A 58 13.50 -2.10 4.35
C ASP A 58 12.77 -3.44 4.31
N ASP A 59 11.69 -3.48 3.53
CA ASP A 59 10.88 -4.67 3.32
C ASP A 59 10.12 -5.12 4.56
N LYS A 60 9.99 -4.26 5.54
CA LYS A 60 9.27 -4.62 6.76
C LYS A 60 8.25 -3.55 7.09
N TRP A 61 7.13 -3.98 7.62
CA TRP A 61 6.14 -3.03 8.10
C TRP A 61 6.61 -2.47 9.43
N VAL A 62 6.55 -1.16 9.55
CA VAL A 62 6.96 -0.46 10.73
C VAL A 62 5.75 0.20 11.33
N ASP A 63 5.55 0.01 12.60
CA ASP A 63 4.40 0.64 13.25
C ASP A 63 4.70 2.03 13.75
#